data_2278da1cd2cea7b9d2e9616d5e1f0ff0
#
_entry.id   2278da1cd2cea7b9d2e9616d5e1f0ff0
#
_cell.length_a   1.000
_cell.length_b   1.000
_cell.length_c   1.000
_cell.angle_alpha   90.00
_cell.angle_beta   90.00
_cell.angle_gamma   90.00
#
_symmetry.space_group_name_H-M   'P 1'
#
loop_
_entity.id
_entity.type
_entity.pdbx_description
1 polymer ?
#
loop_
_entity_poly.entity_id
_entity_poly.type
_entity_poly.pdbx_seq_one_letter_code
_entity_poly.pdbx_strand_id
1 'polypeptide(L)'
;RQKQKKDGLKSQMSAKRQEIEKQRRLIRGLYENFVQGILTSDEYFELKAGYEESITVLSGDIEALEKDMDALDDQLVRYRAMEKDAKSLAQDHVLTAELIERLIERIEIDHERNIRVFFRFKSEFQGEAVK
;
A
#
# COMPACT_ATOMS: atom_id res chain seq x y z
N ARG A 1 10.02 4.83 -3.86
CA ARG A 1 9.97 3.60 -4.62
C ARG A 1 8.79 2.76 -4.19
N GLN A 2 8.10 2.20 -5.15
CA GLN A 2 6.88 1.45 -4.89
C GLN A 2 7.16 0.23 -4.02
N LYS A 3 8.23 -0.48 -4.32
CA LYS A 3 8.59 -1.66 -3.57
C LYS A 3 8.91 -1.34 -2.11
N GLN A 4 9.61 -0.26 -1.87
CA GLN A 4 9.96 0.14 -0.51
C GLN A 4 8.73 0.55 0.29
N LYS A 5 7.80 1.22 -0.36
CA LYS A 5 6.53 1.57 0.29
C LYS A 5 5.77 0.32 0.67
N LYS A 6 5.70 -0.65 -0.23
CA LYS A 6 5.01 -1.90 0.02
C LYS A 6 5.65 -2.67 1.17
N ASP A 7 6.98 -2.75 1.18
CA ASP A 7 7.71 -3.43 2.25
C ASP A 7 7.47 -2.73 3.59
N GLY A 8 7.43 -1.40 3.60
CA GLY A 8 7.13 -0.64 4.81
C GLY A 8 5.74 -0.94 5.35
N LEU A 9 4.76 -1.02 4.46
CA LEU A 9 3.40 -1.37 4.87
C LEU A 9 3.33 -2.79 5.43
N LYS A 10 4.00 -3.74 4.78
CA LYS A 10 4.05 -5.11 5.27
C LYS A 10 4.67 -5.19 6.66
N SER A 11 5.74 -4.44 6.88
CA SER A 11 6.41 -4.37 8.18
C SER A 11 5.47 -3.86 9.26
N GLN A 12 4.74 -2.80 8.96
CA GLN A 12 3.78 -2.22 9.89
C GLN A 12 2.67 -3.21 10.20
N MET A 13 2.16 -3.90 9.18
CA MET A 13 1.12 -4.90 9.38
C MET A 13 1.61 -6.05 10.25
N SER A 14 2.83 -6.51 10.01
CA SER A 14 3.42 -7.59 10.79
C SER A 14 3.58 -7.19 12.25
N ALA A 15 4.05 -5.99 12.51
CA ALA A 15 4.22 -5.48 13.87
C ALA A 15 2.88 -5.42 14.59
N LYS A 16 1.85 -4.97 13.91
CA LYS A 16 0.51 -4.88 14.51
C LYS A 16 -0.09 -6.25 14.77
N ARG A 17 0.13 -7.21 13.89
CA ARG A 17 -0.31 -8.58 14.12
C ARG A 17 0.38 -9.20 15.34
N GLN A 18 1.67 -8.93 15.50
CA GLN A 18 2.41 -9.39 16.66
C GLN A 18 1.86 -8.77 17.94
N GLU A 19 1.51 -7.51 17.89
CA GLU A 19 0.92 -6.81 19.04
C GLU A 19 -0.43 -7.43 19.40
N ILE A 20 -1.25 -7.75 18.40
CA ILE A 20 -2.53 -8.44 18.64
C ILE A 20 -2.30 -9.77 19.34
N GLU A 21 -1.33 -10.55 18.88
CA GLU A 21 -1.02 -11.83 19.52
C GLU A 21 -0.57 -11.65 20.96
N LYS A 22 0.20 -10.61 21.22
CA LYS A 22 0.61 -10.28 22.58
C LYS A 22 -0.61 -9.96 23.45
N GLN A 23 -1.54 -9.15 22.93
CA GLN A 23 -2.75 -8.83 23.67
C GLN A 23 -3.58 -10.06 23.96
N ARG A 24 -3.68 -10.98 23.01
CA ARG A 24 -4.40 -12.24 23.22
C ARG A 24 -3.74 -13.09 24.29
N ARG A 25 -2.42 -13.12 24.32
CA ARG A 25 -1.72 -13.87 25.39
C ARG A 25 -1.97 -13.24 26.75
N LEU A 26 -2.03 -11.92 26.81
CA LEU A 26 -2.32 -11.23 28.06
C LEU A 26 -3.73 -11.54 28.54
N ILE A 27 -4.68 -11.63 27.63
CA ILE A 27 -6.07 -12.02 27.98
C ILE A 27 -6.08 -13.44 28.56
N ARG A 28 -5.34 -14.35 27.95
CA ARG A 28 -5.27 -15.72 28.48
C ARG A 28 -4.67 -15.75 29.88
N GLY A 29 -3.64 -14.93 30.10
CA GLY A 29 -3.05 -14.81 31.44
C GLY A 29 -4.02 -14.24 32.47
N LEU A 30 -4.85 -13.28 32.05
CA LEU A 30 -5.90 -12.75 32.92
C LEU A 30 -6.88 -13.84 33.34
N TYR A 31 -7.28 -14.69 32.41
CA TYR A 31 -8.19 -15.77 32.69
C TYR A 31 -7.62 -16.72 33.73
N GLU A 32 -6.35 -17.10 33.58
CA GLU A 32 -5.68 -17.95 34.53
C GLU A 32 -5.63 -17.33 35.94
N ASN A 33 -5.33 -16.04 36.01
CA ASN A 33 -5.30 -15.31 37.27
C ASN A 33 -6.69 -15.23 37.91
N PHE A 34 -7.71 -15.06 37.08
CA PHE A 34 -9.07 -15.05 37.57
C PHE A 34 -9.47 -16.41 38.14
N VAL A 35 -9.15 -17.49 37.45
CA VAL A 35 -9.47 -18.83 37.90
C VAL A 35 -8.76 -19.15 39.21
N GLN A 36 -7.54 -18.66 39.36
CA GLN A 36 -6.77 -18.88 40.58
C GLN A 36 -7.15 -17.98 41.75
N GLY A 37 -8.08 -17.05 41.50
CA GLY A 37 -8.55 -16.14 42.54
C GLY A 37 -7.67 -14.93 42.77
N ILE A 38 -6.68 -14.70 41.89
CA ILE A 38 -5.81 -13.52 42.02
C ILE A 38 -6.55 -12.27 41.61
N LEU A 39 -7.43 -12.37 40.62
CA LEU A 39 -8.26 -11.29 40.16
C LEU A 39 -9.73 -11.49 40.53
N THR A 40 -10.43 -10.41 40.87
CA THR A 40 -11.86 -10.48 41.04
C THR A 40 -12.53 -10.54 39.66
N SER A 41 -13.80 -10.91 39.66
CA SER A 41 -14.60 -10.93 38.43
C SER A 41 -14.61 -9.56 37.77
N ASP A 42 -14.83 -8.50 38.53
CA ASP A 42 -14.88 -7.14 38.00
C ASP A 42 -13.54 -6.72 37.41
N GLU A 43 -12.45 -7.02 38.11
CA GLU A 43 -11.11 -6.72 37.61
C GLU A 43 -10.81 -7.46 36.32
N TYR A 44 -11.18 -8.73 36.27
CA TYR A 44 -10.95 -9.56 35.07
C TYR A 44 -11.69 -8.97 33.86
N PHE A 45 -12.98 -8.67 34.00
CA PHE A 45 -13.77 -8.17 32.87
C PHE A 45 -13.31 -6.78 32.43
N GLU A 46 -12.94 -5.94 33.39
CA GLU A 46 -12.43 -4.60 33.05
C GLU A 46 -11.14 -4.65 32.24
N LEU A 47 -10.17 -5.43 32.71
CA LEU A 47 -8.88 -5.56 32.03
C LEU A 47 -9.05 -6.25 30.69
N LYS A 48 -9.88 -7.27 30.62
CA LYS A 48 -10.16 -7.97 29.37
C LYS A 48 -10.76 -7.04 28.34
N ALA A 49 -11.70 -6.21 28.74
CA ALA A 49 -12.34 -5.25 27.84
C ALA A 49 -11.34 -4.28 27.25
N GLY A 50 -10.38 -3.83 28.07
CA GLY A 50 -9.32 -2.94 27.60
C GLY A 50 -8.44 -3.57 26.54
N TYR A 51 -8.04 -4.82 26.76
CA TYR A 51 -7.24 -5.53 25.78
C TYR A 51 -8.00 -5.83 24.51
N GLU A 52 -9.28 -6.19 24.63
CA GLU A 52 -10.12 -6.45 23.46
C GLU A 52 -10.33 -5.19 22.62
N GLU A 53 -10.49 -4.05 23.27
CA GLU A 53 -10.59 -2.78 22.56
C GLU A 53 -9.31 -2.49 21.79
N SER A 54 -8.16 -2.72 22.41
CA SER A 54 -6.87 -2.55 21.77
C SER A 54 -6.74 -3.42 20.53
N ILE A 55 -7.19 -4.68 20.62
CA ILE A 55 -7.18 -5.60 19.48
C ILE A 55 -8.07 -5.07 18.36
N THR A 56 -9.24 -4.54 18.69
CA THR A 56 -10.16 -3.97 17.70
C THR A 56 -9.50 -2.81 16.96
N VAL A 57 -8.85 -1.91 17.69
CA VAL A 57 -8.15 -0.79 17.06
C VAL A 57 -7.03 -1.27 16.15
N LEU A 58 -6.23 -2.21 16.62
CA LEU A 58 -5.14 -2.76 15.82
C LEU A 58 -5.64 -3.46 14.57
N SER A 59 -6.75 -4.19 14.69
CA SER A 59 -7.35 -4.86 13.53
C SER A 59 -7.84 -3.85 12.49
N GLY A 60 -8.41 -2.74 12.93
CA GLY A 60 -8.82 -1.67 12.04
C GLY A 60 -7.63 -1.03 11.33
N ASP A 61 -6.52 -0.85 12.05
CA ASP A 61 -5.31 -0.32 11.47
C ASP A 61 -4.76 -1.25 10.38
N ILE A 62 -4.83 -2.56 10.62
CA ILE A 62 -4.38 -3.54 9.63
C ILE A 62 -5.24 -3.48 8.38
N GLU A 63 -6.56 -3.36 8.55
CA GLU A 63 -7.46 -3.21 7.40
C GLU A 63 -7.11 -1.99 6.56
N ALA A 64 -6.81 -0.87 7.22
CA ALA A 64 -6.42 0.34 6.51
C ALA A 64 -5.13 0.14 5.73
N LEU A 65 -4.15 -0.54 6.34
CA LEU A 65 -2.89 -0.83 5.68
C LEU A 65 -3.09 -1.78 4.50
N GLU A 66 -4.00 -2.74 4.61
CA GLU A 66 -4.32 -3.64 3.51
C GLU A 66 -4.91 -2.88 2.32
N LYS A 67 -5.77 -1.92 2.58
CA LYS A 67 -6.33 -1.08 1.53
C LYS A 67 -5.24 -0.25 0.85
N ASP A 68 -4.31 0.27 1.63
CA ASP A 68 -3.19 1.02 1.07
C ASP A 68 -2.32 0.13 0.18
N MET A 69 -2.09 -1.12 0.59
CA MET A 69 -1.33 -2.06 -0.22
C MET A 69 -2.05 -2.39 -1.52
N ASP A 70 -3.36 -2.58 -1.47
CA ASP A 70 -4.16 -2.85 -2.66
C ASP A 70 -4.08 -1.67 -3.63
N ALA A 71 -4.13 -0.46 -3.12
CA ALA A 71 -4.00 0.74 -3.95
C ALA A 71 -2.63 0.81 -4.63
N LEU A 72 -1.57 0.43 -3.91
CA LEU A 72 -0.24 0.38 -4.51
C LEU A 72 -0.14 -0.67 -5.61
N ASP A 73 -0.72 -1.84 -5.36
CA ASP A 73 -0.71 -2.92 -6.36
C ASP A 73 -1.46 -2.49 -7.62
N ASP A 74 -2.60 -1.86 -7.47
CA ASP A 74 -3.38 -1.35 -8.61
C ASP A 74 -2.57 -0.32 -9.40
N GLN A 75 -1.88 0.55 -8.69
CA GLN A 75 -1.06 1.57 -9.32
C GLN A 75 0.07 0.95 -10.13
N LEU A 76 0.71 -0.07 -9.58
CA LEU A 76 1.77 -0.78 -10.30
C LEU A 76 1.26 -1.47 -11.55
N VAL A 77 0.09 -2.09 -11.46
CA VAL A 77 -0.54 -2.74 -12.62
C VAL A 77 -0.79 -1.72 -13.72
N ARG A 78 -1.31 -0.56 -13.37
CA ARG A 78 -1.57 0.50 -14.35
C ARG A 78 -0.29 0.99 -15.02
N TYR A 79 0.77 1.19 -14.24
CA TYR A 79 2.04 1.64 -14.82
C TYR A 79 2.62 0.61 -15.77
N ARG A 80 2.55 -0.67 -15.42
CA ARG A 80 3.03 -1.73 -16.30
C ARG A 80 2.24 -1.81 -17.59
N ALA A 81 0.93 -1.63 -17.50
CA ALA A 81 0.07 -1.61 -18.68
C ALA A 81 0.42 -0.45 -19.60
N MET A 82 0.63 0.72 -19.03
CA MET A 82 1.02 1.90 -19.81
C MET A 82 2.35 1.70 -20.52
N GLU A 83 3.31 1.11 -19.81
CA GLU A 83 4.62 0.84 -20.36
C GLU A 83 4.52 -0.16 -21.52
N LYS A 84 3.73 -1.20 -21.34
CA LYS A 84 3.52 -2.19 -22.39
C LYS A 84 2.86 -1.59 -23.62
N ASP A 85 1.85 -0.76 -23.39
CA ASP A 85 1.14 -0.11 -24.50
C ASP A 85 2.06 0.81 -25.28
N ALA A 86 2.92 1.54 -24.60
CA ALA A 86 3.87 2.42 -25.28
C ALA A 86 4.84 1.63 -26.14
N LYS A 87 5.33 0.50 -25.62
CA LYS A 87 6.23 -0.36 -26.37
C LYS A 87 5.54 -0.98 -27.58
N SER A 88 4.31 -1.42 -27.39
CA SER A 88 3.53 -2.04 -28.45
C SER A 88 3.28 -1.04 -29.57
N LEU A 89 2.93 0.19 -29.22
CA LEU A 89 2.74 1.25 -30.20
C LEU A 89 4.01 1.50 -31.01
N ALA A 90 5.15 1.55 -30.33
CA ALA A 90 6.41 1.78 -30.99
C ALA A 90 6.74 0.67 -31.98
N GLN A 91 6.41 -0.56 -31.66
CA GLN A 91 6.67 -1.71 -32.53
C GLN A 91 5.67 -1.82 -33.65
N ASP A 92 4.39 -1.73 -33.31
CA ASP A 92 3.31 -1.99 -34.26
C ASP A 92 3.18 -0.90 -35.31
N HIS A 93 3.55 0.30 -34.96
CA HIS A 93 3.43 1.43 -35.89
C HIS A 93 4.75 1.86 -36.48
N VAL A 94 5.75 0.98 -36.35
CA VAL A 94 7.07 1.18 -36.95
C VAL A 94 7.65 2.56 -36.57
N LEU A 95 7.55 2.89 -35.32
CA LEU A 95 8.12 4.13 -34.84
C LEU A 95 9.63 3.99 -34.70
N THR A 96 10.36 4.95 -35.25
CA THR A 96 11.80 4.99 -35.08
C THR A 96 12.15 5.73 -33.80
N ALA A 97 13.37 5.56 -33.34
CA ALA A 97 13.85 6.31 -32.18
C ALA A 97 13.70 7.80 -32.40
N GLU A 98 13.99 8.25 -33.61
CA GLU A 98 13.87 9.66 -33.96
C GLU A 98 12.43 10.16 -33.84
N LEU A 99 11.48 9.35 -34.32
CA LEU A 99 10.08 9.72 -34.24
C LEU A 99 9.60 9.74 -32.80
N ILE A 100 10.05 8.79 -32.01
CA ILE A 100 9.69 8.77 -30.60
C ILE A 100 10.23 10.00 -29.87
N GLU A 101 11.43 10.41 -30.19
CA GLU A 101 12.01 11.63 -29.63
C GLU A 101 11.21 12.86 -29.97
N ARG A 102 10.61 12.88 -31.16
CA ARG A 102 9.77 14.00 -31.56
C ARG A 102 8.46 14.04 -30.81
N LEU A 103 7.93 12.88 -30.48
CA LEU A 103 6.62 12.79 -29.80
C LEU A 103 6.75 12.94 -28.30
N ILE A 104 7.85 12.49 -27.75
CA ILE A 104 8.05 12.50 -26.32
C ILE A 104 9.02 13.60 -25.94
N GLU A 105 8.52 14.55 -25.17
CA GLU A 105 9.38 15.64 -24.74
C GLU A 105 10.42 15.15 -23.74
N ARG A 106 9.99 14.33 -22.82
CA ARG A 106 10.91 13.76 -21.83
C ARG A 106 10.24 12.64 -21.06
N ILE A 107 11.07 11.82 -20.47
CA ILE A 107 10.62 10.77 -19.56
C ILE A 107 11.29 11.05 -18.22
N GLU A 108 10.50 11.13 -17.18
CA GLU A 108 10.99 11.35 -15.83
C GLU A 108 10.76 10.12 -14.97
N ILE A 109 11.78 9.76 -14.21
CA ILE A 109 11.66 8.67 -13.25
C ILE A 109 12.09 9.24 -11.89
N ASP A 110 11.17 9.25 -10.94
CA ASP A 110 11.45 9.82 -9.63
C ASP A 110 12.01 8.76 -8.66
N HIS A 111 12.21 9.17 -7.42
CA HIS A 111 12.74 8.29 -6.37
C HIS A 111 11.89 7.07 -6.11
N GLU A 112 10.62 7.17 -6.39
CA GLU A 112 9.69 6.09 -6.12
C GLU A 112 9.45 5.24 -7.36
N ARG A 113 10.26 5.47 -8.39
CA ARG A 113 10.17 4.78 -9.67
C ARG A 113 8.84 5.01 -10.38
N ASN A 114 8.24 6.14 -10.15
CA ASN A 114 7.09 6.57 -10.93
C ASN A 114 7.60 7.09 -12.26
N ILE A 115 7.02 6.61 -13.33
CA ILE A 115 7.44 7.00 -14.67
C ILE A 115 6.45 8.00 -15.21
N ARG A 116 6.95 9.11 -15.68
CA ARG A 116 6.13 10.15 -16.31
C ARG A 116 6.63 10.37 -17.71
N VAL A 117 5.72 10.34 -18.65
CA VAL A 117 6.04 10.57 -20.06
C VAL A 117 5.34 11.85 -20.50
N PHE A 118 6.12 12.80 -20.98
CA PHE A 118 5.59 14.08 -21.44
C PHE A 118 5.67 14.12 -22.96
N PHE A 119 4.54 14.33 -23.61
CA PHE A 119 4.47 14.35 -25.06
C PHE A 119 4.49 15.77 -25.60
N ARG A 120 5.11 15.94 -26.74
CA ARG A 120 5.19 17.23 -27.42
C ARG A 120 4.04 17.35 -28.39
N PHE A 121 2.88 17.63 -27.91
CA PHE A 121 1.75 17.86 -28.81
C PHE A 121 1.65 19.31 -29.15
N LYS A 122 1.13 19.58 -30.34
CA LYS A 122 0.91 20.92 -30.77
C LYS A 122 -0.26 21.54 -30.03
N SER A 123 -0.41 22.83 -30.19
CA SER A 123 -1.40 23.58 -29.46
C SER A 123 -2.82 23.07 -29.61
N GLU A 124 -3.16 22.47 -30.72
CA GLU A 124 -4.50 21.95 -30.91
C GLU A 124 -4.81 20.79 -29.95
N PHE A 125 -3.80 20.19 -29.35
CA PHE A 125 -4.00 19.13 -28.39
C PHE A 125 -3.73 19.56 -26.94
N GLN A 126 -3.52 20.80 -26.74
CA GLN A 126 -3.20 21.30 -25.47
C GLN A 126 -4.20 21.02 -24.45
N GLY A 127 -4.33 20.91 -23.57
CA GLY A 127 -5.38 20.74 -22.62
C GLY A 127 -5.72 19.31 -22.38
N GLU A 128 -5.55 18.48 -23.35
CA GLU A 128 -5.94 17.13 -23.11
C GLU A 128 -4.79 16.16 -23.20
N ALA A 129 -3.75 16.49 -23.86
CA ALA A 129 -2.78 15.47 -24.16
C ALA A 129 -1.54 15.50 -23.32
N VAL A 130 -1.44 16.41 -22.47
CA VAL A 130 -0.17 16.69 -21.89
C VAL A 130 0.18 15.84 -20.71
N LYS A 131 -0.61 15.05 -20.29
CA LYS A 131 -0.20 14.30 -19.09
C LYS A 131 -0.11 12.85 -19.41
#